data_bc38573464c8b6137d34393598838827
#
_entry.id   bc38573464c8b6137d34393598838827
#
_cell.length_a   1.000
_cell.length_b   1.000
_cell.length_c   1.000
_cell.angle_alpha   90.00
_cell.angle_beta   90.00
_cell.angle_gamma   90.00
#
_symmetry.space_group_name_H-M   'P 1'
#
loop_
_entity.id
_entity.type
_entity.pdbx_description
1 polymer ?
#
loop_
_entity_poly.entity_id
_entity_poly.type
_entity_poly.pdbx_seq_one_letter_code
_entity_poly.pdbx_strand_id
1 'polypeptide(L)'
;MLLDALKDFEWYNEPENVRFNDAGMVVDTRAKTDFWQSTHHNFHKDDGHFFFTRIERDFELVVKWSFEKACLFDQCGLMLRVDERNWFKVSLMSEDASRPKLGSSLTNFGYSDWAVVSLDSPLNEIWYKLRRNGGDYIAYYSLDGIVYNQLRLFHLINDNGELKAGAYACAPRRDDFECVLEVLDIN
;
A
#
# COMPACT_ATOMS: atom_id res chain seq x y z
N MET A 1 -17.81 10.29 -9.46
CA MET A 1 -16.67 11.03 -8.85
C MET A 1 -16.00 10.12 -7.83
N LEU A 2 -14.73 10.32 -7.49
CA LEU A 2 -13.96 9.48 -6.54
C LEU A 2 -14.73 9.29 -5.21
N LEU A 3 -15.30 10.34 -4.66
CA LEU A 3 -16.06 10.32 -3.39
C LEU A 3 -17.25 9.34 -3.37
N ASP A 4 -17.94 9.14 -4.47
CA ASP A 4 -19.06 8.18 -4.52
C ASP A 4 -18.59 6.73 -4.53
N ALA A 5 -17.41 6.47 -5.09
CA ALA A 5 -16.78 5.16 -5.11
C ALA A 5 -16.18 4.78 -3.75
N LEU A 6 -15.88 5.76 -2.90
CA LEU A 6 -15.18 5.58 -1.62
C LEU A 6 -16.12 5.43 -0.40
N LYS A 7 -17.44 5.53 -0.57
CA LYS A 7 -18.40 5.51 0.57
C LYS A 7 -18.45 4.20 1.35
N ASP A 8 -18.00 3.09 0.74
CA ASP A 8 -17.90 1.77 1.40
C ASP A 8 -16.50 1.47 1.93
N PHE A 9 -15.63 2.49 1.93
CA PHE A 9 -14.29 2.40 2.48
C PHE A 9 -14.22 2.99 3.89
N GLU A 10 -13.38 2.41 4.72
CA GLU A 10 -13.14 2.85 6.09
C GLU A 10 -11.63 2.90 6.40
N TRP A 11 -11.26 3.61 7.44
CA TRP A 11 -9.87 3.70 7.89
C TRP A 11 -9.55 2.68 8.98
N TYR A 12 -8.41 2.04 8.84
CA TYR A 12 -7.64 1.47 9.94
C TYR A 12 -6.50 2.44 10.26
N ASN A 13 -6.46 2.97 11.48
CA ASN A 13 -5.59 4.06 11.90
C ASN A 13 -5.75 5.32 11.02
N GLU A 14 -6.89 5.97 11.08
CA GLU A 14 -7.18 7.19 10.32
C GLU A 14 -6.12 8.27 10.56
N PRO A 15 -5.58 8.92 9.49
CA PRO A 15 -4.69 10.06 9.63
C PRO A 15 -5.41 11.25 10.27
N GLU A 16 -4.67 12.13 10.95
CA GLU A 16 -5.25 13.34 11.54
C GLU A 16 -5.74 14.33 10.48
N ASN A 17 -5.10 14.37 9.33
CA ASN A 17 -5.44 15.26 8.23
C ASN A 17 -5.68 14.46 6.95
N VAL A 18 -6.93 14.43 6.53
CA VAL A 18 -7.37 13.94 5.23
C VAL A 18 -8.19 15.05 4.57
N ARG A 19 -7.85 15.42 3.35
CA ARG A 19 -8.56 16.43 2.58
C ARG A 19 -8.70 16.01 1.13
N PHE A 20 -9.62 16.61 0.42
CA PHE A 20 -9.84 16.37 -1.01
C PHE A 20 -9.50 17.61 -1.81
N ASN A 21 -8.86 17.42 -2.95
CA ASN A 21 -8.61 18.43 -3.96
C ASN A 21 -8.99 17.90 -5.36
N ASP A 22 -8.69 18.65 -6.42
CA ASP A 22 -9.02 18.26 -7.79
C ASP A 22 -8.27 16.99 -8.26
N ALA A 23 -7.12 16.68 -7.66
CA ALA A 23 -6.33 15.49 -7.99
C ALA A 23 -6.83 14.22 -7.27
N GLY A 24 -7.36 14.35 -6.05
CA GLY A 24 -7.81 13.19 -5.28
C GLY A 24 -7.88 13.42 -3.78
N MET A 25 -7.68 12.34 -3.01
CA MET A 25 -7.62 12.36 -1.56
C MET A 25 -6.19 12.58 -1.09
N VAL A 26 -5.94 13.72 -0.48
CA VAL A 26 -4.64 14.08 0.12
C VAL A 26 -4.56 13.51 1.53
N VAL A 27 -3.49 12.80 1.81
CA VAL A 27 -3.23 12.12 3.09
C VAL A 27 -1.93 12.64 3.68
N ASP A 28 -2.01 13.22 4.88
CA ASP A 28 -0.85 13.58 5.69
C ASP A 28 -0.57 12.45 6.67
N THR A 29 0.50 11.70 6.46
CA THR A 29 0.81 10.55 7.31
C THR A 29 1.37 10.99 8.66
N ARG A 30 1.03 10.23 9.70
CA ARG A 30 1.62 10.42 11.02
C ARG A 30 3.04 9.86 11.08
N ALA A 31 3.92 10.60 11.72
CA ALA A 31 5.31 10.22 11.98
C ALA A 31 5.47 8.87 12.68
N LYS A 32 6.52 8.15 12.32
CA LYS A 32 6.96 6.90 12.96
C LYS A 32 5.93 5.77 12.87
N THR A 33 5.10 5.80 11.82
CA THR A 33 4.10 4.76 11.51
C THR A 33 4.64 3.75 10.52
N ASP A 34 4.25 2.49 10.64
CA ASP A 34 4.60 1.41 9.70
C ASP A 34 3.65 0.20 9.89
N PHE A 35 3.79 -0.79 9.01
CA PHE A 35 3.31 -2.16 9.17
C PHE A 35 4.48 -3.12 9.05
N TRP A 36 4.81 -3.81 10.15
CA TRP A 36 5.90 -4.78 10.21
C TRP A 36 5.73 -5.72 11.39
N GLN A 37 6.05 -7.02 11.20
CA GLN A 37 5.92 -8.01 12.25
C GLN A 37 7.19 -8.86 12.38
N SER A 38 7.75 -8.90 13.55
CA SER A 38 8.79 -9.76 14.11
C SER A 38 10.13 -9.83 13.38
N THR A 39 10.16 -10.05 12.09
CA THR A 39 11.39 -10.24 11.32
C THR A 39 12.33 -9.05 11.48
N HIS A 40 13.64 -9.29 11.54
CA HIS A 40 14.66 -8.28 11.70
C HIS A 40 14.48 -7.47 12.99
N HIS A 41 15.24 -7.83 14.03
CA HIS A 41 15.27 -7.19 15.34
C HIS A 41 14.00 -7.33 16.21
N ASN A 42 13.12 -8.26 15.93
CA ASN A 42 11.86 -8.43 16.67
C ASN A 42 11.04 -7.12 16.73
N PHE A 43 11.06 -6.39 15.64
CA PHE A 43 10.37 -5.12 15.51
C PHE A 43 8.88 -5.35 15.20
N HIS A 44 8.00 -4.59 15.87
CA HIS A 44 6.56 -4.65 15.65
C HIS A 44 6.01 -3.26 15.40
N LYS A 45 5.28 -3.13 14.31
CA LYS A 45 4.52 -1.93 13.96
C LYS A 45 3.22 -2.33 13.28
N ASP A 46 2.13 -1.69 13.70
CA ASP A 46 0.79 -1.88 13.14
C ASP A 46 -0.01 -0.58 13.20
N ASP A 47 0.66 0.54 12.97
CA ASP A 47 0.15 1.88 13.15
C ASP A 47 0.17 2.76 11.89
N GLY A 48 0.49 2.19 10.73
CA GLY A 48 0.30 2.82 9.43
C GLY A 48 -1.17 3.08 9.11
N HIS A 49 -1.43 3.93 8.13
CA HIS A 49 -2.77 4.32 7.72
C HIS A 49 -3.24 3.41 6.58
N PHE A 50 -4.39 2.77 6.73
CA PHE A 50 -4.93 1.86 5.72
C PHE A 50 -6.40 2.19 5.45
N PHE A 51 -6.70 2.61 4.23
CA PHE A 51 -8.04 2.94 3.74
C PHE A 51 -8.55 1.80 2.88
N PHE A 52 -9.58 1.08 3.34
CA PHE A 52 -9.97 -0.21 2.78
C PHE A 52 -11.47 -0.42 2.71
N THR A 53 -11.85 -1.36 1.86
CA THR A 53 -13.17 -2.03 1.87
C THR A 53 -13.01 -3.51 2.15
N ARG A 54 -14.11 -4.18 2.56
CA ARG A 54 -14.16 -5.63 2.73
C ARG A 54 -14.63 -6.32 1.46
N ILE A 55 -13.98 -7.43 1.12
CA ILE A 55 -14.26 -8.14 -0.11
C ILE A 55 -14.10 -9.66 0.09
N GLU A 56 -15.08 -10.45 -0.42
CA GLU A 56 -15.11 -11.91 -0.28
C GLU A 56 -14.93 -12.65 -1.61
N ARG A 57 -14.93 -11.93 -2.73
CA ARG A 57 -14.85 -12.47 -4.10
C ARG A 57 -13.49 -12.26 -4.73
N ASP A 58 -13.27 -12.87 -5.88
CA ASP A 58 -12.16 -12.50 -6.76
C ASP A 58 -12.30 -11.05 -7.22
N PHE A 59 -11.18 -10.34 -7.35
CA PHE A 59 -11.15 -8.92 -7.68
C PHE A 59 -9.84 -8.49 -8.36
N GLU A 60 -9.92 -7.35 -8.99
CA GLU A 60 -8.76 -6.54 -9.36
C GLU A 60 -8.82 -5.19 -8.64
N LEU A 61 -7.79 -4.87 -7.87
CA LEU A 61 -7.62 -3.59 -7.18
C LEU A 61 -6.57 -2.77 -7.92
N VAL A 62 -6.90 -1.54 -8.28
CA VAL A 62 -5.97 -0.57 -8.88
C VAL A 62 -5.87 0.66 -7.98
N VAL A 63 -4.64 1.07 -7.70
CA VAL A 63 -4.33 2.24 -6.85
C VAL A 63 -3.30 3.11 -7.56
N LYS A 64 -3.55 4.43 -7.64
CA LYS A 64 -2.56 5.42 -8.07
C LYS A 64 -2.26 6.38 -6.94
N TRP A 65 -0.99 6.57 -6.66
CA TRP A 65 -0.48 7.57 -5.75
C TRP A 65 0.43 8.56 -6.47
N SER A 66 0.34 9.85 -6.06
CA SER A 66 1.34 10.86 -6.38
C SER A 66 1.84 11.55 -5.10
N PHE A 67 3.03 12.13 -5.16
CA PHE A 67 3.70 12.81 -4.05
C PHE A 67 4.78 13.75 -4.59
N GLU A 68 4.99 14.89 -3.94
CA GLU A 68 6.04 15.82 -4.37
C GLU A 68 7.43 15.33 -3.93
N LYS A 69 7.53 14.80 -2.72
CA LYS A 69 8.80 14.38 -2.14
C LYS A 69 8.59 13.24 -1.14
N ALA A 70 9.11 12.08 -1.47
CA ALA A 70 9.27 10.99 -0.52
C ALA A 70 10.67 11.02 0.09
N CYS A 71 10.76 10.80 1.41
CA CYS A 71 12.02 10.62 2.11
C CYS A 71 12.26 9.14 2.43
N LEU A 72 13.33 8.90 3.19
CA LEU A 72 13.72 7.55 3.60
C LEU A 72 12.54 6.78 4.21
N PHE A 73 12.19 5.68 3.57
CA PHE A 73 11.13 4.75 3.99
C PHE A 73 9.70 5.29 3.99
N ASP A 74 9.44 6.50 3.48
CA ASP A 74 8.07 6.95 3.25
C ASP A 74 7.39 6.02 2.25
N GLN A 75 6.16 5.64 2.53
CA GLN A 75 5.42 4.63 1.79
C GLN A 75 4.02 5.09 1.46
N CYS A 76 3.63 4.95 0.21
CA CYS A 76 2.25 4.95 -0.23
C CYS A 76 2.06 3.85 -1.28
N GLY A 77 1.00 3.05 -1.12
CA GLY A 77 0.83 1.86 -1.94
C GLY A 77 -0.52 1.20 -1.78
N LEU A 78 -0.57 -0.10 -2.04
CA LEU A 78 -1.74 -0.93 -1.77
C LEU A 78 -1.45 -1.95 -0.67
N MET A 79 -2.51 -2.36 0.02
CA MET A 79 -2.45 -3.34 1.08
C MET A 79 -3.64 -4.30 1.01
N LEU A 80 -3.36 -5.56 1.34
CA LEU A 80 -4.33 -6.57 1.70
C LEU A 80 -4.13 -6.96 3.17
N ARG A 81 -5.22 -7.15 3.91
CA ARG A 81 -5.14 -7.50 5.32
C ARG A 81 -6.27 -8.43 5.73
N VAL A 82 -5.92 -9.59 6.22
CA VAL A 82 -6.81 -10.50 6.94
C VAL A 82 -6.88 -10.05 8.40
N ASP A 83 -5.74 -10.02 9.06
CA ASP A 83 -5.56 -9.63 10.45
C ASP A 83 -4.18 -9.01 10.69
N GLU A 84 -3.81 -8.76 11.94
CA GLU A 84 -2.51 -8.19 12.34
C GLU A 84 -1.31 -9.06 11.94
N ARG A 85 -1.52 -10.35 11.81
CA ARG A 85 -0.46 -11.36 11.59
C ARG A 85 -0.41 -11.89 10.16
N ASN A 86 -1.39 -11.52 9.31
CA ASN A 86 -1.53 -12.02 7.95
C ASN A 86 -1.96 -10.88 7.04
N TRP A 87 -1.02 -10.34 6.26
CA TRP A 87 -1.24 -9.23 5.35
C TRP A 87 -0.15 -9.13 4.28
N PHE A 88 -0.44 -8.41 3.23
CA PHE A 88 0.49 -8.06 2.16
C PHE A 88 0.45 -6.56 1.92
N LYS A 89 1.61 -5.95 1.68
CA LYS A 89 1.72 -4.56 1.22
C LYS A 89 2.75 -4.43 0.11
N VAL A 90 2.52 -3.46 -0.77
CA VAL A 90 3.47 -3.03 -1.79
C VAL A 90 3.44 -1.52 -1.92
N SER A 91 4.59 -0.89 -2.00
CA SER A 91 4.73 0.56 -2.14
C SER A 91 6.04 0.98 -2.75
N LEU A 92 6.11 2.22 -3.18
CA LEU A 92 7.37 2.91 -3.26
C LEU A 92 8.01 2.92 -1.88
N MET A 93 9.31 2.65 -1.82
CA MET A 93 10.11 2.73 -0.61
C MET A 93 11.53 3.09 -1.02
N SER A 94 12.04 4.19 -0.55
CA SER A 94 13.39 4.62 -0.88
C SER A 94 14.28 4.59 0.35
N GLU A 95 15.37 3.83 0.28
CA GLU A 95 16.46 3.93 1.24
C GLU A 95 17.38 5.13 0.92
N ASP A 96 17.28 5.64 -0.30
CA ASP A 96 17.98 6.80 -0.84
C ASP A 96 17.06 7.52 -1.83
N ALA A 97 16.85 8.82 -1.64
CA ALA A 97 15.97 9.64 -2.48
C ALA A 97 16.38 9.66 -3.98
N SER A 98 17.65 9.38 -4.28
CA SER A 98 18.16 9.32 -5.66
C SER A 98 17.90 7.99 -6.36
N ARG A 99 17.53 6.94 -5.62
CA ARG A 99 17.35 5.58 -6.14
C ARG A 99 16.05 4.98 -5.61
N PRO A 100 14.92 5.27 -6.25
CA PRO A 100 13.64 4.75 -5.82
C PRO A 100 13.63 3.22 -5.93
N LYS A 101 13.05 2.59 -4.92
CA LYS A 101 12.83 1.15 -4.87
C LYS A 101 11.35 0.87 -4.66
N LEU A 102 10.87 -0.20 -5.26
CA LEU A 102 9.59 -0.80 -4.90
C LEU A 102 9.85 -1.87 -3.85
N GLY A 103 9.20 -1.73 -2.70
CA GLY A 103 9.18 -2.74 -1.66
C GLY A 103 7.87 -3.51 -1.67
N SER A 104 7.95 -4.83 -1.50
CA SER A 104 6.79 -5.65 -1.18
C SER A 104 7.07 -6.47 0.07
N SER A 105 6.09 -6.54 0.96
CA SER A 105 6.16 -7.33 2.19
C SER A 105 4.96 -8.25 2.30
N LEU A 106 5.22 -9.51 2.56
CA LEU A 106 4.21 -10.50 2.91
C LEU A 106 4.42 -10.89 4.37
N THR A 107 3.38 -10.75 5.16
CA THR A 107 3.36 -11.22 6.55
C THR A 107 2.44 -12.42 6.65
N ASN A 108 2.97 -13.54 7.09
CA ASN A 108 2.23 -14.74 7.42
C ASN A 108 2.62 -15.21 8.83
N PHE A 109 1.63 -15.56 9.66
CA PHE A 109 1.81 -15.97 11.06
C PHE A 109 2.57 -14.94 11.92
N GLY A 110 2.55 -13.66 11.56
CA GLY A 110 3.24 -12.61 12.29
C GLY A 110 4.74 -12.51 11.99
N TYR A 111 5.18 -13.01 10.86
CA TYR A 111 6.55 -12.82 10.36
C TYR A 111 6.51 -12.15 8.98
N SER A 112 7.06 -10.96 8.90
CA SER A 112 7.17 -10.19 7.67
C SER A 112 8.40 -10.61 6.87
N ASP A 113 8.26 -10.69 5.56
CA ASP A 113 9.37 -10.70 4.63
C ASP A 113 9.50 -9.34 3.95
N TRP A 114 10.56 -9.16 3.19
CA TRP A 114 10.75 -7.96 2.39
C TRP A 114 11.52 -8.27 1.11
N ALA A 115 10.93 -7.91 -0.03
CA ALA A 115 11.56 -7.98 -1.34
C ALA A 115 11.57 -6.59 -1.98
N VAL A 116 12.65 -6.25 -2.69
CA VAL A 116 12.82 -4.95 -3.35
C VAL A 116 13.19 -5.09 -4.81
N VAL A 117 12.67 -4.16 -5.61
CA VAL A 117 13.05 -3.95 -7.01
C VAL A 117 13.54 -2.50 -7.16
N SER A 118 14.73 -2.31 -7.70
CA SER A 118 15.27 -0.98 -8.00
C SER A 118 14.61 -0.41 -9.26
N LEU A 119 14.33 0.89 -9.25
CA LEU A 119 13.85 1.63 -10.40
C LEU A 119 14.96 2.53 -10.93
N ASP A 120 14.97 2.74 -12.24
CA ASP A 120 16.06 3.46 -12.93
C ASP A 120 15.98 4.98 -12.80
N SER A 121 14.81 5.52 -12.42
CA SER A 121 14.58 6.98 -12.36
C SER A 121 13.75 7.37 -11.15
N PRO A 122 13.96 8.58 -10.60
CA PRO A 122 13.10 9.14 -9.58
C PRO A 122 11.66 9.21 -10.06
N LEU A 123 10.73 9.00 -9.15
CA LEU A 123 9.28 9.03 -9.38
C LEU A 123 8.62 10.03 -8.46
N ASN A 124 7.52 10.61 -8.95
CA ASN A 124 6.56 11.41 -8.18
C ASN A 124 5.13 10.85 -8.28
N GLU A 125 4.93 9.81 -9.06
CA GLU A 125 3.68 9.06 -9.14
C GLU A 125 3.93 7.59 -9.49
N ILE A 126 3.00 6.71 -9.12
CA ILE A 126 3.06 5.29 -9.42
C ILE A 126 1.69 4.64 -9.33
N TRP A 127 1.49 3.63 -10.17
CA TRP A 127 0.32 2.77 -10.16
C TRP A 127 0.67 1.41 -9.59
N TYR A 128 -0.23 0.87 -8.78
CA TYR A 128 -0.19 -0.51 -8.31
C TYR A 128 -1.46 -1.22 -8.74
N LYS A 129 -1.32 -2.48 -9.04
CA LYS A 129 -2.44 -3.36 -9.30
C LYS A 129 -2.28 -4.68 -8.57
N LEU A 130 -3.37 -5.20 -8.06
CA LEU A 130 -3.42 -6.50 -7.43
C LEU A 130 -4.62 -7.28 -7.96
N ARG A 131 -4.38 -8.53 -8.33
CA ARG A 131 -5.42 -9.48 -8.74
C ARG A 131 -5.49 -10.62 -7.74
N ARG A 132 -6.71 -10.93 -7.30
CA ARG A 132 -7.06 -12.16 -6.57
C ARG A 132 -7.72 -13.14 -7.53
N ASN A 133 -7.29 -14.41 -7.47
CA ASN A 133 -7.93 -15.52 -8.15
C ASN A 133 -7.94 -16.73 -7.19
N GLY A 134 -9.08 -16.94 -6.50
CA GLY A 134 -9.16 -17.88 -5.38
C GLY A 134 -8.18 -17.52 -4.26
N GLY A 135 -7.27 -18.42 -3.92
CA GLY A 135 -6.23 -18.20 -2.91
C GLY A 135 -4.91 -17.62 -3.43
N ASP A 136 -4.83 -17.31 -4.72
CA ASP A 136 -3.61 -16.80 -5.36
C ASP A 136 -3.72 -15.29 -5.63
N TYR A 137 -2.63 -14.59 -5.36
CA TYR A 137 -2.52 -13.15 -5.52
C TYR A 137 -1.36 -12.78 -6.41
N ILE A 138 -1.59 -11.85 -7.34
CA ILE A 138 -0.54 -11.30 -8.18
C ILE A 138 -0.51 -9.78 -8.03
N ALA A 139 0.62 -9.26 -7.58
CA ALA A 139 0.86 -7.83 -7.50
C ALA A 139 1.67 -7.34 -8.70
N TYR A 140 1.30 -6.17 -9.21
CA TYR A 140 1.93 -5.50 -10.32
C TYR A 140 2.20 -4.03 -9.97
N TYR A 141 3.11 -3.42 -10.73
CA TYR A 141 3.31 -1.97 -10.77
C TYR A 141 3.31 -1.44 -12.20
N SER A 142 3.03 -0.17 -12.35
CA SER A 142 3.13 0.54 -13.62
C SER A 142 3.60 1.98 -13.40
N LEU A 143 4.37 2.50 -14.35
CA LEU A 143 4.86 3.89 -14.36
C LEU A 143 4.00 4.82 -15.22
N ASP A 144 3.11 4.26 -16.03
CA ASP A 144 2.27 4.97 -16.99
C ASP A 144 0.77 4.65 -16.89
N GLY A 145 0.41 3.70 -16.02
CA GLY A 145 -0.96 3.19 -15.86
C GLY A 145 -1.45 2.29 -17.00
N ILE A 146 -0.61 1.99 -17.99
CA ILE A 146 -0.93 1.23 -19.19
C ILE A 146 -0.22 -0.13 -19.18
N VAL A 147 1.11 -0.12 -19.02
CA VAL A 147 1.94 -1.32 -18.99
C VAL A 147 2.20 -1.72 -17.55
N TYR A 148 1.66 -2.87 -17.15
CA TYR A 148 1.83 -3.41 -15.80
C TYR A 148 2.88 -4.53 -15.79
N ASN A 149 3.88 -4.36 -14.94
CA ASN A 149 4.94 -5.34 -14.72
C ASN A 149 4.62 -6.17 -13.48
N GLN A 150 4.69 -7.48 -13.60
CA GLN A 150 4.50 -8.36 -12.44
C GLN A 150 5.62 -8.15 -11.44
N LEU A 151 5.24 -7.89 -10.18
CA LEU A 151 6.17 -7.71 -9.08
C LEU A 151 6.27 -8.97 -8.21
N ARG A 152 5.11 -9.58 -7.89
CA ARG A 152 5.07 -10.72 -6.99
C ARG A 152 3.85 -11.60 -7.23
N LEU A 153 4.05 -12.91 -7.15
CA LEU A 153 3.00 -13.93 -6.99
C LEU A 153 3.12 -14.48 -5.57
N PHE A 154 2.01 -14.56 -4.84
CA PHE A 154 2.00 -15.03 -3.45
C PHE A 154 0.67 -15.64 -3.03
N HIS A 155 0.69 -16.34 -1.91
CA HIS A 155 -0.47 -16.84 -1.19
C HIS A 155 -0.56 -16.18 0.19
N LEU A 156 -1.74 -15.72 0.57
CA LEU A 156 -1.98 -15.13 1.88
C LEU A 156 -2.68 -16.16 2.79
N ILE A 157 -2.06 -16.44 3.91
CA ILE A 157 -2.56 -17.46 4.85
C ILE A 157 -3.76 -16.91 5.65
N ASN A 158 -4.68 -17.81 5.99
CA ASN A 158 -5.93 -17.50 6.69
C ASN A 158 -6.91 -16.59 5.91
N ASP A 159 -6.74 -16.46 4.60
CA ASP A 159 -7.74 -15.88 3.74
C ASP A 159 -8.95 -16.82 3.62
N ASN A 160 -9.87 -16.71 4.56
CA ASN A 160 -11.07 -17.54 4.69
C ASN A 160 -12.30 -16.91 3.99
N GLY A 161 -12.07 -16.02 3.03
CA GLY A 161 -13.10 -15.35 2.26
C GLY A 161 -13.11 -13.85 2.46
N GLU A 162 -13.42 -13.31 3.65
CA GLU A 162 -13.41 -11.86 3.88
C GLU A 162 -11.98 -11.32 4.02
N LEU A 163 -11.66 -10.35 3.21
CA LEU A 163 -10.37 -9.69 3.12
C LEU A 163 -10.56 -8.18 3.09
N LYS A 164 -9.72 -7.44 3.77
CA LYS A 164 -9.61 -5.99 3.65
C LYS A 164 -8.64 -5.67 2.53
N ALA A 165 -9.09 -4.89 1.54
CA ALA A 165 -8.30 -4.51 0.38
C ALA A 165 -8.39 -2.99 0.14
N GLY A 166 -7.27 -2.33 -0.14
CA GLY A 166 -7.28 -0.90 -0.36
C GLY A 166 -5.91 -0.24 -0.47
N ALA A 167 -5.89 1.05 -0.18
CA ALA A 167 -4.73 1.92 -0.25
C ALA A 167 -4.11 2.14 1.14
N TYR A 168 -2.78 2.19 1.24
CA TYR A 168 -2.11 2.49 2.49
C TYR A 168 -1.00 3.52 2.34
N ALA A 169 -0.70 4.23 3.44
CA ALA A 169 0.44 5.13 3.53
C ALA A 169 1.03 5.13 4.96
N CYS A 170 2.33 5.36 5.06
CA CYS A 170 3.01 5.53 6.35
C CYS A 170 4.33 6.29 6.20
N ALA A 171 4.82 6.87 7.31
CA ALA A 171 6.08 7.58 7.39
C ALA A 171 6.95 7.02 8.54
N PRO A 172 7.75 5.96 8.32
CA PRO A 172 8.49 5.30 9.40
C PRO A 172 9.49 6.18 10.13
N ARG A 173 9.97 7.25 9.52
CA ARG A 173 11.06 8.07 10.09
C ARG A 173 10.73 9.52 10.34
N ARG A 174 9.81 10.15 9.59
CA ARG A 174 9.59 11.59 9.69
C ARG A 174 8.16 11.98 10.00
N ASP A 175 7.96 13.28 10.18
CA ASP A 175 6.75 13.84 10.77
C ASP A 175 5.68 14.23 9.74
N ASP A 176 6.03 14.29 8.44
CA ASP A 176 5.18 14.86 7.40
C ASP A 176 5.42 14.24 6.03
N PHE A 177 4.86 13.12 5.73
CA PHE A 177 4.76 12.63 4.38
C PHE A 177 3.36 12.89 3.84
N GLU A 178 3.27 13.82 2.90
CA GLU A 178 2.05 14.09 2.16
C GLU A 178 2.04 13.30 0.86
N CYS A 179 0.95 12.58 0.61
CA CYS A 179 0.71 11.88 -0.63
C CYS A 179 -0.75 12.02 -1.06
N VAL A 180 -1.01 11.86 -2.37
CA VAL A 180 -2.33 12.01 -2.96
C VAL A 180 -2.77 10.70 -3.57
N LEU A 181 -3.87 10.16 -3.07
CA LEU A 181 -4.55 9.02 -3.67
C LEU A 181 -5.44 9.51 -4.82
N GLU A 182 -4.99 9.30 -6.04
CA GLU A 182 -5.68 9.77 -7.25
C GLU A 182 -6.66 8.74 -7.80
N VAL A 183 -6.33 7.46 -7.68
CA VAL A 183 -7.17 6.34 -8.12
C VAL A 183 -7.23 5.28 -7.04
N LEU A 184 -8.44 4.84 -6.75
CA LEU A 184 -8.73 3.65 -5.95
C LEU A 184 -9.96 2.98 -6.58
N ASP A 185 -9.73 1.90 -7.29
CA ASP A 185 -10.74 1.17 -8.04
C ASP A 185 -10.66 -0.33 -7.73
N ILE A 186 -11.81 -0.95 -7.48
CA ILE A 186 -11.91 -2.36 -7.14
C ILE A 186 -13.10 -3.00 -7.89
N ASN A 187 -12.80 -3.98 -8.76
CA ASN A 187 -13.76 -4.61 -9.68
C ASN A 187 -13.97 -6.10 -9.40
#